data_71caa4893da59cc05958dce4a684da3a
#
_entry.id   71caa4893da59cc05958dce4a684da3a
#
_cell.length_a   1.000
_cell.length_b   1.000
_cell.length_c   1.000
_cell.angle_alpha   90.00
_cell.angle_beta   90.00
_cell.angle_gamma   90.00
#
_symmetry.space_group_name_H-M   'P 1'
#
loop_
_entity.id
_entity.type
_entity.pdbx_description
1 polymer ?
#
loop_
_entity_poly.entity_id
_entity_poly.type
_entity_poly.pdbx_seq_one_letter_code
_entity_poly.pdbx_strand_id
1 'polypeptide(L)'
;DEGMYRAVKAGVKTIEHGSIMQERTMKLMREKNAYLVPTISAGEHVAKMAAIPGYYPEIIIPKALEVGVQNKASTKRAYEMGVPISFGTDAGVFPHGDNAGEFIYWEEIGIPAEYSLKAATITNAKLLNMENFLGQIKKGFLADIIATNESPTKDISTLKNIVFVMKDGKVYKK
;
A
#
# COMPACT_ATOMS: atom_id res chain seq x y z
N ASP A 1 -18.56 4.92 -0.96
CA ASP A 1 -18.80 3.47 -0.82
C ASP A 1 -19.57 2.88 -2.00
N GLU A 2 -20.69 3.49 -2.43
CA GLU A 2 -21.55 2.93 -3.51
C GLU A 2 -20.79 2.70 -4.82
N GLY A 3 -19.92 3.63 -5.22
CA GLY A 3 -19.10 3.47 -6.43
C GLY A 3 -18.16 2.26 -6.33
N MET A 4 -17.49 2.10 -5.18
CA MET A 4 -16.61 0.93 -4.92
C MET A 4 -17.40 -0.37 -4.94
N TYR A 5 -18.56 -0.40 -4.29
CA TYR A 5 -19.45 -1.58 -4.28
C TYR A 5 -19.84 -2.03 -5.70
N ARG A 6 -20.29 -1.06 -6.52
CA ARG A 6 -20.66 -1.35 -7.92
C ARG A 6 -19.46 -1.81 -8.76
N ALA A 7 -18.31 -1.19 -8.58
CA ALA A 7 -17.09 -1.58 -9.27
C ALA A 7 -16.69 -3.02 -8.94
N VAL A 8 -16.67 -3.38 -7.65
CA VAL A 8 -16.37 -4.76 -7.20
C VAL A 8 -17.42 -5.75 -7.72
N LYS A 9 -18.71 -5.38 -7.70
CA LYS A 9 -19.79 -6.19 -8.26
C LYS A 9 -19.60 -6.46 -9.75
N ALA A 10 -19.11 -5.44 -10.49
CA ALA A 10 -18.80 -5.55 -11.92
C ALA A 10 -17.53 -6.36 -12.23
N GLY A 11 -16.72 -6.69 -11.22
CA GLY A 11 -15.57 -7.60 -11.37
C GLY A 11 -14.21 -6.93 -11.46
N VAL A 12 -14.05 -5.67 -11.03
CA VAL A 12 -12.72 -5.06 -10.91
C VAL A 12 -11.86 -5.86 -9.94
N LYS A 13 -10.55 -5.87 -10.18
CA LYS A 13 -9.60 -6.63 -9.36
C LYS A 13 -9.05 -5.84 -8.20
N THR A 14 -9.01 -4.50 -8.30
CA THR A 14 -8.52 -3.61 -7.26
C THR A 14 -9.46 -2.46 -6.97
N ILE A 15 -9.42 -1.97 -5.75
CA ILE A 15 -9.93 -0.67 -5.33
C ILE A 15 -8.75 0.08 -4.75
N GLU A 16 -8.43 1.22 -5.35
CA GLU A 16 -7.38 2.11 -4.89
C GLU A 16 -7.93 3.04 -3.79
N HIS A 17 -7.11 3.38 -2.80
CA HIS A 17 -7.40 4.24 -1.65
C HIS A 17 -8.43 3.66 -0.67
N GLY A 18 -9.66 3.44 -1.08
CA GLY A 18 -10.72 2.85 -0.25
C GLY A 18 -11.08 3.64 1.02
N SER A 19 -10.83 4.97 1.05
CA SER A 19 -10.83 5.80 2.27
C SER A 19 -12.13 5.79 3.07
N ILE A 20 -13.27 5.63 2.41
CA ILE A 20 -14.62 5.67 3.03
C ILE A 20 -15.41 4.39 2.77
N MET A 21 -14.72 3.27 2.68
CA MET A 21 -15.33 1.97 2.39
C MET A 21 -16.12 1.44 3.59
N GLN A 22 -17.34 0.95 3.33
CA GLN A 22 -18.21 0.33 4.33
C GLN A 22 -18.06 -1.19 4.35
N GLU A 23 -18.51 -1.81 5.42
CA GLU A 23 -18.43 -3.26 5.62
C GLU A 23 -19.06 -4.09 4.50
N ARG A 24 -20.17 -3.63 3.91
CA ARG A 24 -20.81 -4.32 2.79
C ARG A 24 -19.88 -4.46 1.61
N THR A 25 -19.11 -3.40 1.30
CA THR A 25 -18.12 -3.41 0.21
C THR A 25 -16.93 -4.29 0.58
N MET A 26 -16.45 -4.23 1.82
CA MET A 26 -15.38 -5.10 2.32
C MET A 26 -15.76 -6.59 2.23
N LYS A 27 -16.98 -6.95 2.63
CA LYS A 27 -17.50 -8.33 2.50
C LYS A 27 -17.51 -8.78 1.03
N LEU A 28 -18.01 -7.93 0.14
CA LEU A 28 -18.04 -8.24 -1.30
C LEU A 28 -16.63 -8.36 -1.89
N MET A 29 -15.69 -7.50 -1.50
CA MET A 29 -14.29 -7.60 -1.93
C MET A 29 -13.66 -8.94 -1.52
N ARG A 30 -13.87 -9.37 -0.29
CA ARG A 30 -13.41 -10.67 0.19
C ARG A 30 -14.02 -11.83 -0.60
N GLU A 31 -15.34 -11.81 -0.83
CA GLU A 31 -16.06 -12.84 -1.60
C GLU A 31 -15.59 -12.92 -3.05
N LYS A 32 -15.31 -11.78 -3.66
CA LYS A 32 -14.87 -11.65 -5.06
C LYS A 32 -13.35 -11.76 -5.24
N ASN A 33 -12.59 -11.87 -4.14
CA ASN A 33 -11.13 -11.81 -4.12
C ASN A 33 -10.61 -10.55 -4.85
N ALA A 34 -11.25 -9.41 -4.58
CA ALA A 34 -10.82 -8.09 -5.03
C ALA A 34 -9.91 -7.47 -3.98
N TYR A 35 -8.82 -6.84 -4.41
CA TYR A 35 -7.78 -6.32 -3.53
C TYR A 35 -8.02 -4.85 -3.19
N LEU A 36 -7.74 -4.47 -1.94
CA LEU A 36 -7.57 -3.07 -1.56
C LEU A 36 -6.10 -2.68 -1.77
N VAL A 37 -5.85 -1.53 -2.41
CA VAL A 37 -4.52 -0.88 -2.48
C VAL A 37 -4.63 0.46 -1.75
N PRO A 38 -4.27 0.54 -0.46
CA PRO A 38 -4.73 1.63 0.40
C PRO A 38 -4.01 2.96 0.17
N THR A 39 -2.73 2.95 -0.22
CA THR A 39 -1.95 4.18 -0.50
C THR A 39 -2.03 5.23 0.62
N ILE A 40 -1.82 4.79 1.85
CA ILE A 40 -1.94 5.67 3.05
C ILE A 40 -0.97 6.85 2.95
N SER A 41 0.23 6.61 2.39
CA SER A 41 1.25 7.65 2.17
C SER A 41 0.72 8.85 1.39
N ALA A 42 -0.09 8.62 0.37
CA ALA A 42 -0.70 9.69 -0.43
C ALA A 42 -1.68 10.52 0.43
N GLY A 43 -2.56 9.85 1.18
CA GLY A 43 -3.51 10.50 2.08
C GLY A 43 -2.83 11.32 3.18
N GLU A 44 -1.79 10.77 3.81
CA GLU A 44 -0.99 11.44 4.83
C GLU A 44 -0.26 12.68 4.27
N HIS A 45 0.30 12.56 3.06
CA HIS A 45 0.95 13.69 2.40
C HIS A 45 -0.04 14.82 2.10
N VAL A 46 -1.21 14.48 1.53
CA VAL A 46 -2.28 15.46 1.26
C VAL A 46 -2.73 16.17 2.54
N ALA A 47 -2.94 15.42 3.64
CA ALA A 47 -3.29 16.00 4.93
C ALA A 47 -2.19 16.91 5.49
N LYS A 48 -0.92 16.50 5.38
CA LYS A 48 0.25 17.32 5.77
C LYS A 48 0.33 18.61 4.98
N MET A 49 0.12 18.55 3.67
CA MET A 49 0.14 19.76 2.83
C MET A 49 -1.05 20.69 3.12
N ALA A 50 -2.22 20.14 3.44
CA ALA A 50 -3.41 20.90 3.82
C ALA A 50 -3.23 21.70 5.13
N ALA A 51 -2.31 21.27 5.99
CA ALA A 51 -1.96 22.01 7.20
C ALA A 51 -1.07 23.25 6.94
N ILE A 52 -0.53 23.41 5.72
CA ILE A 52 0.31 24.55 5.35
C ILE A 52 -0.60 25.68 4.83
N PRO A 53 -0.60 26.86 5.47
CA PRO A 53 -1.41 27.97 5.03
C PRO A 53 -1.15 28.36 3.56
N GLY A 54 -2.22 28.46 2.76
CA GLY A 54 -2.15 28.85 1.35
C GLY A 54 -1.66 27.77 0.37
N TYR A 55 -1.35 26.55 0.84
CA TYR A 55 -0.95 25.45 -0.06
C TYR A 55 -2.13 24.94 -0.92
N TYR A 56 -3.27 24.72 -0.29
CA TYR A 56 -4.52 24.40 -0.97
C TYR A 56 -5.56 25.51 -0.85
N PRO A 57 -6.50 25.64 -1.79
CA PRO A 57 -7.69 26.47 -1.62
C PRO A 57 -8.46 26.08 -0.34
N GLU A 58 -8.97 27.04 0.39
CA GLU A 58 -9.65 26.83 1.68
C GLU A 58 -10.79 25.79 1.62
N ILE A 59 -11.52 25.77 0.51
CA ILE A 59 -12.63 24.82 0.30
C ILE A 59 -12.19 23.35 0.29
N ILE A 60 -10.91 23.06 -0.04
CA ILE A 60 -10.36 21.70 -0.14
C ILE A 60 -9.83 21.22 1.22
N ILE A 61 -9.36 22.12 2.07
CA ILE A 61 -8.65 21.80 3.32
C ILE A 61 -9.43 20.85 4.23
N PRO A 62 -10.72 21.08 4.55
CA PRO A 62 -11.47 20.19 5.45
C PRO A 62 -11.50 18.75 4.96
N LYS A 63 -11.76 18.56 3.66
CA LYS A 63 -11.82 17.23 3.06
C LYS A 63 -10.42 16.57 3.00
N ALA A 64 -9.38 17.31 2.71
CA ALA A 64 -8.00 16.80 2.67
C ALA A 64 -7.55 16.27 4.04
N LEU A 65 -7.89 16.97 5.12
CA LEU A 65 -7.60 16.54 6.50
C LEU A 65 -8.43 15.31 6.90
N GLU A 66 -9.68 15.23 6.49
CA GLU A 66 -10.59 14.13 6.84
C GLU A 66 -10.19 12.82 6.14
N VAL A 67 -9.86 12.87 4.85
CA VAL A 67 -9.65 11.67 4.01
C VAL A 67 -8.45 10.86 4.48
N GLY A 68 -7.36 11.48 4.93
CA GLY A 68 -6.19 10.77 5.46
C GLY A 68 -6.54 9.91 6.68
N VAL A 69 -7.26 10.47 7.64
CA VAL A 69 -7.71 9.75 8.84
C VAL A 69 -8.67 8.60 8.48
N GLN A 70 -9.60 8.84 7.57
CA GLN A 70 -10.55 7.82 7.13
C GLN A 70 -9.87 6.68 6.37
N ASN A 71 -8.83 6.97 5.59
CA ASN A 71 -8.06 5.96 4.87
C ASN A 71 -7.40 4.95 5.84
N LYS A 72 -6.69 5.43 6.87
CA LYS A 72 -6.10 4.56 7.91
C LYS A 72 -7.15 3.69 8.60
N ALA A 73 -8.26 4.29 9.03
CA ALA A 73 -9.34 3.57 9.70
C ALA A 73 -10.03 2.54 8.79
N SER A 74 -10.25 2.89 7.52
CA SER A 74 -10.81 1.98 6.52
C SER A 74 -9.88 0.81 6.21
N THR A 75 -8.58 1.07 6.05
CA THR A 75 -7.56 0.05 5.78
C THR A 75 -7.46 -0.94 6.94
N LYS A 76 -7.40 -0.43 8.18
CA LYS A 76 -7.40 -1.29 9.37
C LYS A 76 -8.61 -2.22 9.41
N ARG A 77 -9.82 -1.69 9.23
CA ARG A 77 -11.05 -2.51 9.19
C ARG A 77 -11.03 -3.53 8.07
N ALA A 78 -10.59 -3.14 6.87
CA ALA A 78 -10.48 -4.05 5.74
C ALA A 78 -9.54 -5.22 6.06
N TYR A 79 -8.38 -4.95 6.68
CA TYR A 79 -7.44 -5.96 7.16
C TYR A 79 -8.09 -6.91 8.17
N GLU A 80 -8.74 -6.38 9.21
CA GLU A 80 -9.42 -7.15 10.27
C GLU A 80 -10.57 -8.00 9.71
N MET A 81 -11.24 -7.54 8.66
CA MET A 81 -12.31 -8.27 7.97
C MET A 81 -11.79 -9.29 6.93
N GLY A 82 -10.48 -9.41 6.75
CA GLY A 82 -9.86 -10.36 5.83
C GLY A 82 -10.01 -10.00 4.35
N VAL A 83 -10.16 -8.72 4.02
CA VAL A 83 -10.06 -8.23 2.64
C VAL A 83 -8.62 -8.45 2.17
N PRO A 84 -8.37 -9.02 0.98
CA PRO A 84 -7.02 -9.08 0.44
C PRO A 84 -6.45 -7.68 0.24
N ILE A 85 -5.28 -7.40 0.82
CA ILE A 85 -4.62 -6.09 0.67
C ILE A 85 -3.35 -6.26 -0.14
N SER A 86 -3.20 -5.44 -1.16
CA SER A 86 -2.03 -5.31 -2.03
C SER A 86 -1.30 -4.02 -1.72
N PHE A 87 0.03 -4.02 -1.84
CA PHE A 87 0.85 -2.88 -1.44
C PHE A 87 1.00 -1.90 -2.61
N GLY A 88 0.66 -0.64 -2.38
CA GLY A 88 0.85 0.47 -3.31
C GLY A 88 0.95 1.78 -2.54
N THR A 89 1.59 2.80 -3.12
CA THR A 89 1.92 4.05 -2.44
C THR A 89 1.37 5.30 -3.10
N ASP A 90 1.03 5.24 -4.40
CA ASP A 90 0.63 6.41 -5.20
C ASP A 90 1.69 7.53 -5.18
N ALA A 91 2.99 7.14 -5.21
CA ALA A 91 4.09 8.09 -5.31
C ALA A 91 3.98 8.93 -6.59
N GLY A 92 4.22 10.24 -6.46
CA GLY A 92 3.84 11.27 -7.42
C GLY A 92 2.92 12.28 -6.72
N VAL A 93 2.02 11.81 -5.83
CA VAL A 93 1.34 12.66 -4.84
C VAL A 93 2.36 13.20 -3.84
N PHE A 94 3.35 12.42 -3.49
CA PHE A 94 4.51 12.78 -2.68
C PHE A 94 5.81 12.40 -3.40
N PRO A 95 7.01 12.85 -2.95
CA PRO A 95 8.26 12.60 -3.66
C PRO A 95 8.58 11.12 -3.84
N HIS A 96 9.05 10.75 -5.04
CA HIS A 96 9.62 9.43 -5.28
C HIS A 96 10.85 9.22 -4.38
N GLY A 97 10.97 8.03 -3.81
CA GLY A 97 12.00 7.68 -2.82
C GLY A 97 11.44 7.56 -1.40
N ASP A 98 10.31 8.22 -1.09
CA ASP A 98 9.66 8.13 0.22
C ASP A 98 8.66 6.97 0.34
N ASN A 99 8.59 6.11 -0.69
CA ASN A 99 7.66 4.97 -0.79
C ASN A 99 7.69 4.03 0.41
N ALA A 100 8.85 3.86 1.04
CA ALA A 100 9.00 3.00 2.22
C ALA A 100 8.18 3.50 3.44
N GLY A 101 7.72 4.75 3.44
CA GLY A 101 6.83 5.29 4.45
C GLY A 101 5.52 4.52 4.57
N GLU A 102 5.02 3.95 3.48
CA GLU A 102 3.78 3.16 3.47
C GLU A 102 3.85 1.96 4.43
N PHE A 103 4.99 1.28 4.52
CA PHE A 103 5.17 0.17 5.46
C PHE A 103 5.00 0.60 6.91
N ILE A 104 5.48 1.80 7.26
CA ILE A 104 5.40 2.35 8.60
C ILE A 104 3.94 2.69 8.95
N TYR A 105 3.21 3.30 8.02
CA TYR A 105 1.79 3.58 8.21
C TYR A 105 0.96 2.30 8.41
N TRP A 106 1.32 1.19 7.74
CA TRP A 106 0.66 -0.08 7.96
C TRP A 106 0.95 -0.63 9.36
N GLU A 107 2.18 -0.53 9.83
CA GLU A 107 2.55 -0.92 11.20
C GLU A 107 1.82 -0.07 12.25
N GLU A 108 1.74 1.26 12.07
CA GLU A 108 1.00 2.17 12.95
C GLU A 108 -0.48 1.78 13.14
N ILE A 109 -1.13 1.24 12.11
CA ILE A 109 -2.52 0.77 12.20
C ILE A 109 -2.65 -0.69 12.64
N GLY A 110 -1.55 -1.35 12.98
CA GLY A 110 -1.52 -2.71 13.52
C GLY A 110 -1.44 -3.82 12.48
N ILE A 111 -1.06 -3.52 11.23
CA ILE A 111 -0.77 -4.54 10.22
C ILE A 111 0.68 -5.02 10.42
N PRO A 112 0.92 -6.32 10.68
CA PRO A 112 2.25 -6.84 10.96
C PRO A 112 3.22 -6.65 9.78
N ALA A 113 4.51 -6.41 10.09
CA ALA A 113 5.58 -6.25 9.11
C ALA A 113 5.64 -7.41 8.10
N GLU A 114 5.49 -8.64 8.57
CA GLU A 114 5.46 -9.81 7.69
C GLU A 114 4.32 -9.80 6.67
N TYR A 115 3.13 -9.29 7.08
CA TYR A 115 2.00 -9.16 6.17
C TYR A 115 2.28 -8.10 5.11
N SER A 116 2.78 -6.92 5.51
CA SER A 116 3.09 -5.83 4.58
C SER A 116 4.20 -6.20 3.58
N LEU A 117 5.23 -6.92 4.04
CA LEU A 117 6.28 -7.46 3.17
C LEU A 117 5.73 -8.46 2.15
N LYS A 118 4.84 -9.37 2.57
CA LYS A 118 4.16 -10.30 1.66
C LYS A 118 3.25 -9.56 0.68
N ALA A 119 2.55 -8.53 1.14
CA ALA A 119 1.70 -7.70 0.29
C ALA A 119 2.50 -7.01 -0.82
N ALA A 120 3.68 -6.45 -0.48
CA ALA A 120 4.57 -5.78 -1.42
C ALA A 120 5.30 -6.72 -2.39
N THR A 121 5.29 -8.03 -2.14
CA THR A 121 6.04 -9.02 -2.92
C THR A 121 5.12 -10.10 -3.50
N ILE A 122 4.83 -11.14 -2.75
CA ILE A 122 4.09 -12.32 -3.22
C ILE A 122 2.66 -11.97 -3.63
N THR A 123 1.98 -11.13 -2.85
CA THR A 123 0.59 -10.74 -3.13
C THR A 123 0.52 -9.86 -4.38
N ASN A 124 1.42 -8.87 -4.49
CA ASN A 124 1.52 -8.03 -5.68
C ASN A 124 1.86 -8.85 -6.93
N ALA A 125 2.77 -9.82 -6.82
CA ALA A 125 3.08 -10.71 -7.93
C ALA A 125 1.85 -11.50 -8.41
N LYS A 126 1.03 -12.01 -7.48
CA LYS A 126 -0.25 -12.68 -7.79
C LYS A 126 -1.26 -11.74 -8.45
N LEU A 127 -1.42 -10.53 -7.93
CA LEU A 127 -2.32 -9.53 -8.48
C LEU A 127 -1.96 -9.18 -9.93
N LEU A 128 -0.66 -9.14 -10.24
CA LEU A 128 -0.13 -8.86 -11.58
C LEU A 128 -0.07 -10.10 -12.49
N ASN A 129 -0.50 -11.29 -12.01
CA ASN A 129 -0.34 -12.58 -12.71
C ASN A 129 1.13 -12.92 -13.03
N MET A 130 2.05 -12.53 -12.14
CA MET A 130 3.49 -12.74 -12.26
C MET A 130 4.09 -13.59 -11.14
N GLU A 131 3.26 -14.31 -10.39
CA GLU A 131 3.67 -15.11 -9.24
C GLU A 131 4.66 -16.25 -9.56
N ASN A 132 4.78 -16.59 -10.83
CA ASN A 132 5.77 -17.59 -11.32
C ASN A 132 7.13 -16.98 -11.67
N PHE A 133 7.27 -15.65 -11.60
CA PHE A 133 8.45 -14.91 -12.01
C PHE A 133 8.98 -13.93 -10.97
N LEU A 134 8.10 -13.40 -10.11
CA LEU A 134 8.38 -12.31 -9.17
C LEU A 134 7.92 -12.63 -7.75
N GLY A 135 8.36 -11.78 -6.81
CA GLY A 135 7.87 -11.74 -5.44
C GLY A 135 8.56 -12.71 -4.49
N GLN A 136 9.52 -13.49 -4.94
CA GLN A 136 10.26 -14.45 -4.12
C GLN A 136 11.72 -14.56 -4.56
N ILE A 137 12.61 -14.82 -3.60
CA ILE A 137 13.98 -15.26 -3.88
C ILE A 137 13.94 -16.76 -4.10
N LYS A 138 13.85 -17.18 -5.35
CA LYS A 138 13.70 -18.58 -5.74
C LYS A 138 14.39 -18.85 -7.07
N LYS A 139 14.98 -20.07 -7.24
CA LYS A 139 15.58 -20.50 -8.51
C LYS A 139 14.54 -20.40 -9.65
N GLY A 140 14.91 -19.75 -10.74
CA GLY A 140 14.07 -19.53 -11.91
C GLY A 140 13.24 -18.24 -11.88
N PHE A 141 13.28 -17.49 -10.77
CA PHE A 141 12.65 -16.17 -10.65
C PHE A 141 13.60 -15.06 -11.11
N LEU A 142 13.03 -13.92 -11.51
CA LEU A 142 13.80 -12.72 -11.81
C LEU A 142 14.59 -12.28 -10.57
N ALA A 143 15.86 -11.92 -10.78
CA ALA A 143 16.74 -11.49 -9.71
C ALA A 143 16.51 -10.00 -9.38
N ASP A 144 15.31 -9.68 -8.85
CA ASP A 144 14.89 -8.39 -8.32
C ASP A 144 15.03 -8.45 -6.79
N ILE A 145 16.14 -7.93 -6.26
CA ILE A 145 16.55 -8.13 -4.86
C ILE A 145 16.93 -6.80 -4.24
N ILE A 146 16.43 -6.55 -3.05
CA ILE A 146 16.91 -5.47 -2.18
C ILE A 146 17.46 -6.08 -0.89
N ALA A 147 18.38 -5.37 -0.21
CA ALA A 147 18.82 -5.73 1.12
C ALA A 147 18.87 -4.52 2.05
N THR A 148 18.68 -4.78 3.32
CA THR A 148 18.77 -3.84 4.44
C THR A 148 19.80 -4.36 5.44
N ASN A 149 20.36 -3.50 6.28
CA ASN A 149 21.31 -3.91 7.32
C ASN A 149 20.65 -4.74 8.44
N GLU A 150 19.39 -4.43 8.74
CA GLU A 150 18.61 -5.09 9.77
C GLU A 150 17.42 -5.82 9.16
N SER A 151 16.86 -6.78 9.87
CA SER A 151 15.68 -7.52 9.42
C SER A 151 14.44 -6.64 9.43
N PRO A 152 13.75 -6.43 8.29
CA PRO A 152 12.51 -5.64 8.24
C PRO A 152 11.33 -6.28 8.96
N THR A 153 11.44 -7.55 9.38
CA THR A 153 10.44 -8.19 10.25
C THR A 153 10.61 -7.85 11.72
N LYS A 154 11.78 -7.30 12.12
CA LYS A 154 12.05 -6.80 13.47
C LYS A 154 11.84 -5.30 13.57
N ASP A 155 12.22 -4.58 12.54
CA ASP A 155 12.06 -3.13 12.41
C ASP A 155 11.78 -2.79 10.95
N ILE A 156 10.52 -2.50 10.65
CA ILE A 156 10.08 -2.21 9.30
C ILE A 156 10.69 -0.90 8.75
N SER A 157 11.09 0.02 9.64
CA SER A 157 11.69 1.31 9.26
C SER A 157 13.02 1.17 8.54
N THR A 158 13.71 0.01 8.67
CA THR A 158 14.95 -0.28 7.96
C THR A 158 14.79 -0.24 6.44
N LEU A 159 13.57 -0.41 5.93
CA LEU A 159 13.26 -0.27 4.50
C LEU A 159 13.45 1.14 3.96
N LYS A 160 13.58 2.16 4.81
CA LYS A 160 14.00 3.52 4.39
C LYS A 160 15.49 3.58 4.01
N ASN A 161 16.28 2.59 4.45
CA ASN A 161 17.73 2.56 4.27
C ASN A 161 18.16 1.30 3.51
N ILE A 162 17.72 1.17 2.25
CA ILE A 162 18.13 0.08 1.38
C ILE A 162 19.63 0.20 1.08
N VAL A 163 20.40 -0.83 1.39
CA VAL A 163 21.87 -0.85 1.16
C VAL A 163 22.26 -1.57 -0.12
N PHE A 164 21.39 -2.40 -0.66
CA PHE A 164 21.64 -3.13 -1.90
C PHE A 164 20.39 -3.12 -2.78
N VAL A 165 20.58 -2.91 -4.09
CA VAL A 165 19.50 -2.97 -5.09
C VAL A 165 19.99 -3.71 -6.32
N MET A 166 19.27 -4.77 -6.69
CA MET A 166 19.46 -5.52 -7.92
C MET A 166 18.12 -5.58 -8.68
N LYS A 167 18.16 -5.39 -9.97
CA LYS A 167 17.03 -5.54 -10.90
C LYS A 167 17.45 -6.41 -12.07
N ASP A 168 16.72 -7.48 -12.30
CA ASP A 168 16.99 -8.44 -13.39
C ASP A 168 18.47 -8.90 -13.43
N GLY A 169 19.04 -9.21 -12.25
CA GLY A 169 20.43 -9.62 -12.08
C GLY A 169 21.48 -8.50 -12.18
N LYS A 170 21.08 -7.27 -12.55
CA LYS A 170 21.98 -6.12 -12.61
C LYS A 170 21.96 -5.35 -11.29
N VAL A 171 23.16 -5.13 -10.72
CA VAL A 171 23.32 -4.37 -9.48
C VAL A 171 23.31 -2.86 -9.76
N TYR A 172 22.46 -2.12 -9.05
CA TYR A 172 22.32 -0.68 -9.15
C TYR A 172 22.85 0.06 -7.92
N LYS A 173 22.84 -0.63 -6.76
CA LYS A 173 23.36 -0.10 -5.48
C LYS A 173 24.06 -1.22 -4.73
N LYS A 174 25.24 -0.88 -4.15
CA LYS A 174 26.04 -1.72 -3.24
C LYS A 174 26.31 -0.96 -1.96
#